data_525bd101a3c01affead118e5c4bdbcba
#
_entry.id   525bd101a3c01affead118e5c4bdbcba
#
_cell.length_a   1.000
_cell.length_b   1.000
_cell.length_c   1.000
_cell.angle_alpha   90.00
_cell.angle_beta   90.00
_cell.angle_gamma   90.00
#
_symmetry.space_group_name_H-M   'P 1'
#
loop_
_entity.id
_entity.type
_entity.pdbx_description
1 polymer ?
#
loop_
_entity_poly.entity_id
_entity_poly.type
_entity_poly.pdbx_seq_one_letter_code
_entity_poly.pdbx_strand_id
1 'polypeptide(L)'
;MTTVRNFDKKCAVCTKTSPQNVVTSTSTFGYPDLDLRPSEMRRSSMFAWLQECPHCGYVAGDIEDELCAADDFLKGDEYLTCRGYGFKSDLSRRFFRRFLISEAENDFRSQFFSLLHCAWACDDAQDGLAVDVRKLALKSIDCVDAESEEEEDNLKLIRADLLRRSLQFDEMIGEFKDVSFEDELKNDVIAFQLELAVKKDSACYTMEDIPKQVTVTLTGELHKKLNLIGEIKGLSLVEVVESMISEKADETDPAELMNNLFG
;
A
#
# COMPACT_ATOMS: atom_id res chain seq x y z
N MET A 1 -12.29 -14.95 -7.58
CA MET A 1 -12.11 -16.12 -6.71
C MET A 1 -10.62 -16.48 -6.69
N THR A 2 -10.03 -16.69 -5.52
CA THR A 2 -8.62 -17.14 -5.41
C THR A 2 -8.58 -18.64 -5.25
N THR A 3 -7.70 -19.30 -5.98
CA THR A 3 -7.46 -20.74 -5.86
C THR A 3 -6.04 -20.97 -5.37
N VAL A 4 -5.91 -21.57 -4.19
CA VAL A 4 -4.64 -22.01 -3.62
C VAL A 4 -4.61 -23.53 -3.64
N ARG A 5 -3.50 -24.08 -4.12
CA ARG A 5 -3.28 -25.54 -4.14
C ARG A 5 -2.02 -25.87 -3.39
N ASN A 6 -1.99 -27.07 -2.86
CA ASN A 6 -0.82 -27.60 -2.15
C ASN A 6 -0.01 -28.49 -3.11
N PHE A 7 1.29 -28.22 -3.22
CA PHE A 7 2.22 -28.98 -4.03
C PHE A 7 3.41 -29.42 -3.17
N ASP A 8 3.86 -30.65 -3.38
CA ASP A 8 5.12 -31.12 -2.81
C ASP A 8 6.29 -30.48 -3.56
N LYS A 9 7.07 -29.65 -2.85
CA LYS A 9 8.21 -28.93 -3.38
C LYS A 9 9.50 -29.42 -2.74
N LYS A 10 10.55 -29.59 -3.54
CA LYS A 10 11.86 -29.99 -3.08
C LYS A 10 12.72 -28.74 -2.81
N CYS A 11 13.06 -28.53 -1.54
CA CYS A 11 13.89 -27.40 -1.15
C CYS A 11 15.28 -27.44 -1.81
N ALA A 12 15.66 -26.37 -2.49
CA ALA A 12 16.97 -26.25 -3.14
C ALA A 12 18.14 -26.33 -2.14
N VAL A 13 17.94 -25.85 -0.90
CA VAL A 13 19.00 -25.79 0.13
C VAL A 13 19.18 -27.14 0.82
N CYS A 14 18.12 -27.73 1.38
CA CYS A 14 18.27 -28.97 2.19
C CYS A 14 17.83 -30.25 1.48
N THR A 15 17.40 -30.14 0.24
CA THR A 15 16.95 -31.22 -0.65
C THR A 15 15.74 -32.03 -0.14
N LYS A 16 15.15 -31.65 0.98
CA LYS A 16 13.96 -32.30 1.53
C LYS A 16 12.70 -31.79 0.86
N THR A 17 11.71 -32.66 0.69
CA THR A 17 10.42 -32.31 0.14
C THR A 17 9.43 -31.94 1.24
N SER A 18 8.62 -30.92 0.98
CA SER A 18 7.56 -30.48 1.88
C SER A 18 6.38 -29.90 1.10
N PRO A 19 5.15 -29.98 1.64
CA PRO A 19 3.98 -29.38 1.03
C PRO A 19 4.03 -27.85 1.13
N GLN A 20 3.79 -27.17 -0.01
CA GLN A 20 3.79 -25.71 -0.11
C GLN A 20 2.49 -25.21 -0.74
N ASN A 21 1.98 -24.11 -0.22
CA ASN A 21 0.83 -23.42 -0.80
C ASN A 21 1.27 -22.62 -2.03
N VAL A 22 0.55 -22.79 -3.13
CA VAL A 22 0.79 -22.07 -4.38
C VAL A 22 -0.52 -21.44 -4.87
N VAL A 23 -0.50 -20.14 -5.14
CA VAL A 23 -1.61 -19.44 -5.77
C VAL A 23 -1.64 -19.82 -7.25
N THR A 24 -2.66 -20.56 -7.69
CA THR A 24 -2.80 -20.99 -9.09
C THR A 24 -3.66 -20.05 -9.91
N SER A 25 -4.56 -19.31 -9.28
CA SER A 25 -5.33 -18.22 -9.89
C SER A 25 -5.84 -17.27 -8.82
N THR A 26 -5.93 -16.00 -9.17
CA THR A 26 -6.54 -14.97 -8.31
C THR A 26 -7.20 -13.91 -9.16
N SER A 27 -8.17 -13.20 -8.58
CA SER A 27 -8.81 -12.01 -9.15
C SER A 27 -8.69 -10.88 -8.16
N THR A 28 -8.80 -9.64 -8.63
CA THR A 28 -8.86 -8.45 -7.78
C THR A 28 -10.21 -7.78 -7.95
N PHE A 29 -10.81 -7.34 -6.86
CA PHE A 29 -12.07 -6.62 -6.83
C PHE A 29 -11.93 -5.39 -5.90
N GLY A 30 -12.36 -4.24 -6.37
CA GLY A 30 -12.19 -2.98 -5.65
C GLY A 30 -10.88 -2.28 -5.99
N TYR A 31 -10.52 -1.31 -5.18
CA TYR A 31 -9.37 -0.44 -5.41
C TYR A 31 -8.16 -0.90 -4.58
N PRO A 32 -6.94 -0.74 -5.10
CA PRO A 32 -5.72 -0.93 -4.31
C PRO A 32 -5.57 0.16 -3.25
N ASP A 33 -4.69 -0.07 -2.27
CA ASP A 33 -4.26 0.97 -1.34
C ASP A 33 -3.39 2.02 -2.07
N LEU A 34 -3.15 3.16 -1.41
CA LEU A 34 -2.33 4.24 -2.00
C LEU A 34 -0.87 3.83 -2.24
N ASP A 35 -0.37 2.79 -1.56
CA ASP A 35 0.92 2.15 -1.79
C ASP A 35 0.87 0.98 -2.79
N LEU A 36 -0.20 0.92 -3.59
CA LEU A 36 -0.47 -0.11 -4.59
C LEU A 36 -0.65 -1.53 -4.03
N ARG A 37 -0.86 -1.69 -2.71
CA ARG A 37 -1.24 -2.98 -2.16
C ARG A 37 -2.52 -3.46 -2.84
N PRO A 38 -2.53 -4.66 -3.43
CA PRO A 38 -3.69 -5.12 -4.18
C PRO A 38 -4.94 -5.24 -3.31
N SER A 39 -6.10 -5.02 -3.94
CA SER A 39 -7.40 -5.26 -3.33
C SER A 39 -7.69 -6.77 -3.16
N GLU A 40 -8.82 -7.08 -2.53
CA GLU A 40 -9.31 -8.45 -2.42
C GLU A 40 -9.64 -9.01 -3.82
N MET A 41 -9.45 -10.26 -4.10
CA MET A 41 -9.06 -11.45 -3.32
C MET A 41 -7.52 -11.66 -3.29
N ARG A 42 -6.76 -10.87 -4.07
CA ARG A 42 -5.30 -11.02 -4.17
C ARG A 42 -4.63 -10.68 -2.83
N ARG A 43 -5.13 -9.65 -2.13
CA ARG A 43 -4.68 -9.29 -0.78
C ARG A 43 -4.72 -10.48 0.18
N SER A 44 -5.84 -11.15 0.28
CA SER A 44 -6.02 -12.32 1.15
C SER A 44 -5.18 -13.53 0.77
N SER A 45 -4.57 -13.57 -0.44
CA SER A 45 -3.68 -14.64 -0.86
C SER A 45 -2.22 -14.45 -0.43
N MET A 46 -1.89 -13.35 0.24
CA MET A 46 -0.51 -12.95 0.57
C MET A 46 0.23 -14.02 1.42
N PHE A 47 -0.49 -14.82 2.20
CA PHE A 47 0.08 -15.92 2.98
C PHE A 47 0.77 -16.99 2.12
N ALA A 48 0.41 -17.08 0.82
CA ALA A 48 0.96 -18.04 -0.13
C ALA A 48 1.89 -17.40 -1.18
N TRP A 49 2.31 -16.14 -0.99
CA TRP A 49 3.28 -15.49 -1.88
C TRP A 49 4.72 -15.89 -1.57
N LEU A 50 4.95 -16.41 -0.35
CA LEU A 50 6.22 -16.97 0.07
C LEU A 50 6.02 -18.39 0.59
N GLN A 51 6.95 -19.26 0.21
CA GLN A 51 7.11 -20.61 0.72
C GLN A 51 8.21 -20.62 1.78
N GLU A 52 8.07 -21.41 2.82
CA GLU A 52 9.09 -21.64 3.83
C GLU A 52 9.36 -23.14 3.96
N CYS A 53 10.61 -23.55 3.83
CA CYS A 53 11.00 -24.92 4.07
C CYS A 53 10.94 -25.24 5.57
N PRO A 54 10.10 -26.17 6.04
CA PRO A 54 9.96 -26.48 7.46
C PRO A 54 11.19 -27.18 8.05
N HIS A 55 12.15 -27.60 7.21
CA HIS A 55 13.34 -28.33 7.63
C HIS A 55 14.57 -27.46 7.86
N CYS A 56 14.76 -26.41 7.04
CA CYS A 56 15.92 -25.54 7.14
C CYS A 56 15.58 -24.06 7.31
N GLY A 57 14.29 -23.69 7.22
CA GLY A 57 13.83 -22.31 7.36
C GLY A 57 14.10 -21.42 6.14
N TYR A 58 14.51 -21.98 5.00
CA TYR A 58 14.67 -21.23 3.75
C TYR A 58 13.34 -20.65 3.29
N VAL A 59 13.34 -19.36 2.96
CA VAL A 59 12.15 -18.63 2.52
C VAL A 59 12.39 -18.04 1.12
N ALA A 60 11.51 -18.39 0.18
CA ALA A 60 11.56 -17.88 -1.20
C ALA A 60 10.14 -17.77 -1.79
N GLY A 61 10.00 -17.15 -2.97
CA GLY A 61 8.79 -17.23 -3.79
C GLY A 61 8.49 -18.68 -4.19
N ASP A 62 9.53 -19.41 -4.55
CA ASP A 62 9.54 -20.87 -4.69
C ASP A 62 10.76 -21.45 -3.98
N ILE A 63 10.58 -22.39 -3.05
CA ILE A 63 11.70 -23.02 -2.33
C ILE A 63 12.56 -23.94 -3.22
N GLU A 64 12.16 -24.19 -4.45
CA GLU A 64 12.96 -24.89 -5.46
C GLU A 64 13.99 -23.97 -6.13
N ASP A 65 13.86 -22.63 -5.97
CA ASP A 65 14.81 -21.65 -6.46
C ASP A 65 16.12 -21.73 -5.65
N GLU A 66 17.25 -21.58 -6.35
CA GLU A 66 18.57 -21.66 -5.77
C GLU A 66 18.83 -20.50 -4.79
N LEU A 67 19.43 -20.80 -3.64
CA LEU A 67 19.94 -19.79 -2.70
C LEU A 67 21.37 -19.44 -3.09
N CYS A 68 21.62 -18.17 -3.43
CA CYS A 68 22.94 -17.67 -3.78
C CYS A 68 23.74 -17.14 -2.58
N ALA A 69 23.13 -17.06 -1.40
CA ALA A 69 23.83 -16.70 -0.17
C ALA A 69 24.71 -17.86 0.36
N ALA A 70 25.63 -17.55 1.31
CA ALA A 70 26.50 -18.55 1.92
C ALA A 70 25.72 -19.68 2.60
N ASP A 71 26.23 -20.91 2.54
CA ASP A 71 25.59 -22.14 3.04
C ASP A 71 25.17 -22.10 4.51
N ASP A 72 25.84 -21.31 5.34
CA ASP A 72 25.58 -21.15 6.77
C ASP A 72 24.70 -19.96 7.10
N PHE A 73 24.36 -19.12 6.12
CA PHE A 73 23.55 -17.89 6.31
C PHE A 73 22.24 -18.17 7.06
N LEU A 74 21.51 -19.21 6.67
CA LEU A 74 20.23 -19.58 7.28
C LEU A 74 20.34 -20.05 8.75
N LYS A 75 21.57 -20.32 9.23
CA LYS A 75 21.86 -20.74 10.60
C LYS A 75 22.34 -19.57 11.47
N GLY A 76 22.59 -18.42 10.85
CA GLY A 76 23.06 -17.22 11.54
C GLY A 76 22.00 -16.62 12.45
N ASP A 77 22.43 -16.07 13.59
CA ASP A 77 21.53 -15.47 14.59
C ASP A 77 20.68 -14.34 14.00
N GLU A 78 21.22 -13.54 13.10
CA GLU A 78 20.48 -12.45 12.44
C GLU A 78 19.28 -12.98 11.65
N TYR A 79 19.47 -14.06 10.91
CA TYR A 79 18.38 -14.69 10.15
C TYR A 79 17.36 -15.34 11.09
N LEU A 80 17.83 -16.15 12.05
CA LEU A 80 16.96 -16.91 12.95
C LEU A 80 16.10 -15.99 13.83
N THR A 81 16.69 -14.89 14.32
CA THR A 81 16.03 -13.93 15.20
C THR A 81 15.40 -12.75 14.46
N CYS A 82 15.49 -12.70 13.12
CA CYS A 82 15.10 -11.54 12.32
C CYS A 82 15.74 -10.25 12.87
N ARG A 83 17.03 -10.25 13.14
CA ARG A 83 17.78 -9.12 13.77
C ARG A 83 17.16 -8.61 15.07
N GLY A 84 16.49 -9.47 15.82
CA GLY A 84 15.84 -9.13 17.08
C GLY A 84 14.45 -8.50 16.93
N TYR A 85 13.91 -8.40 15.71
CA TYR A 85 12.53 -7.97 15.52
C TYR A 85 11.55 -9.05 16.00
N GLY A 86 10.74 -8.71 16.99
CA GLY A 86 9.74 -9.60 17.58
C GLY A 86 8.39 -9.48 16.85
N PHE A 87 8.31 -9.85 15.59
CA PHE A 87 7.09 -9.76 14.80
C PHE A 87 5.92 -10.54 15.42
N LYS A 88 4.74 -9.92 15.43
CA LYS A 88 3.51 -10.55 15.94
C LYS A 88 2.98 -11.65 15.03
N SER A 89 3.21 -11.57 13.71
CA SER A 89 2.72 -12.56 12.76
C SER A 89 3.86 -13.38 12.15
N ASP A 90 3.55 -14.65 11.85
CA ASP A 90 4.44 -15.53 11.10
C ASP A 90 4.69 -15.04 9.67
N LEU A 91 3.67 -14.41 9.08
CA LEU A 91 3.76 -13.85 7.75
C LEU A 91 4.74 -12.67 7.68
N SER A 92 4.69 -11.74 8.65
CA SER A 92 5.65 -10.64 8.75
C SER A 92 7.07 -11.17 8.91
N ARG A 93 7.26 -12.18 9.78
CA ARG A 93 8.54 -12.86 9.99
C ARG A 93 9.07 -13.49 8.67
N ARG A 94 8.22 -14.15 7.89
CA ARG A 94 8.61 -14.76 6.61
C ARG A 94 9.07 -13.71 5.59
N PHE A 95 8.32 -12.61 5.44
CA PHE A 95 8.72 -11.53 4.54
C PHE A 95 10.03 -10.87 4.99
N PHE A 96 10.23 -10.67 6.29
CA PHE A 96 11.49 -10.14 6.79
C PHE A 96 12.66 -11.10 6.58
N ARG A 97 12.48 -12.40 6.72
CA ARG A 97 13.50 -13.42 6.36
C ARG A 97 13.83 -13.40 4.88
N ARG A 98 12.82 -13.22 4.00
CA ARG A 98 13.09 -13.05 2.56
C ARG A 98 13.92 -11.79 2.29
N PHE A 99 13.61 -10.69 2.97
CA PHE A 99 14.46 -9.49 2.91
C PHE A 99 15.91 -9.78 3.29
N LEU A 100 16.16 -10.49 4.40
CA LEU A 100 17.53 -10.82 4.84
C LEU A 100 18.28 -11.69 3.82
N ILE A 101 17.60 -12.63 3.17
CA ILE A 101 18.17 -13.42 2.07
C ILE A 101 18.53 -12.49 0.90
N SER A 102 17.60 -11.64 0.46
CA SER A 102 17.81 -10.72 -0.65
C SER A 102 18.94 -9.74 -0.39
N GLU A 103 19.11 -9.32 0.87
CA GLU A 103 20.23 -8.47 1.28
C GLU A 103 21.58 -9.20 1.16
N ALA A 104 21.65 -10.47 1.59
CA ALA A 104 22.82 -11.30 1.43
C ALA A 104 23.17 -11.60 -0.05
N GLU A 105 22.15 -11.62 -0.91
CA GLU A 105 22.26 -11.83 -2.36
C GLU A 105 22.53 -10.52 -3.14
N ASN A 106 22.47 -9.34 -2.49
CA ASN A 106 22.50 -8.01 -3.11
C ASN A 106 21.40 -7.79 -4.16
N ASP A 107 20.25 -8.43 -3.99
CA ASP A 107 19.07 -8.26 -4.81
C ASP A 107 18.21 -7.11 -4.24
N PHE A 108 18.49 -5.88 -4.64
CA PHE A 108 17.84 -4.67 -4.11
C PHE A 108 16.33 -4.65 -4.38
N ARG A 109 15.91 -5.17 -5.53
CA ARG A 109 14.48 -5.23 -5.87
C ARG A 109 13.73 -6.15 -4.92
N SER A 110 14.22 -7.36 -4.71
CA SER A 110 13.62 -8.31 -3.76
C SER A 110 13.71 -7.81 -2.31
N GLN A 111 14.77 -7.08 -1.94
CA GLN A 111 14.87 -6.42 -0.62
C GLN A 111 13.71 -5.48 -0.39
N PHE A 112 13.50 -4.55 -1.33
CA PHE A 112 12.46 -3.54 -1.25
C PHE A 112 11.06 -4.16 -1.16
N PHE A 113 10.70 -5.03 -2.11
CA PHE A 113 9.36 -5.63 -2.12
C PHE A 113 9.12 -6.56 -0.92
N SER A 114 10.14 -7.24 -0.42
CA SER A 114 10.02 -8.04 0.80
C SER A 114 9.73 -7.18 2.03
N LEU A 115 10.36 -6.02 2.17
CA LEU A 115 10.08 -5.07 3.24
C LEU A 115 8.70 -4.43 3.10
N LEU A 116 8.29 -4.05 1.90
CA LEU A 116 6.94 -3.52 1.63
C LEU A 116 5.87 -4.53 2.04
N HIS A 117 6.01 -5.78 1.61
CA HIS A 117 5.07 -6.85 1.97
C HIS A 117 5.13 -7.19 3.46
N CYS A 118 6.31 -7.09 4.09
CA CYS A 118 6.45 -7.24 5.54
C CYS A 118 5.66 -6.15 6.29
N ALA A 119 5.73 -4.89 5.83
CA ALA A 119 4.96 -3.79 6.42
C ALA A 119 3.45 -4.03 6.31
N TRP A 120 2.96 -4.52 5.16
CA TRP A 120 1.55 -4.89 4.99
C TRP A 120 1.13 -6.03 5.93
N ALA A 121 1.99 -7.03 6.11
CA ALA A 121 1.72 -8.13 7.04
C ALA A 121 1.74 -7.67 8.52
N CYS A 122 2.55 -6.66 8.85
CA CYS A 122 2.54 -6.01 10.16
C CYS A 122 1.23 -5.22 10.38
N ASP A 123 0.75 -4.50 9.38
CA ASP A 123 -0.54 -3.79 9.46
C ASP A 123 -1.69 -4.77 9.74
N ASP A 124 -1.76 -5.87 9.00
CA ASP A 124 -2.79 -6.90 9.18
C ASP A 124 -2.76 -7.52 10.60
N ALA A 125 -1.55 -7.62 11.18
CA ALA A 125 -1.34 -8.11 12.53
C ALA A 125 -1.47 -7.02 13.60
N GLN A 126 -1.76 -5.78 13.24
CA GLN A 126 -1.74 -4.62 14.14
C GLN A 126 -0.41 -4.53 14.91
N ASP A 127 0.70 -4.73 14.19
CA ASP A 127 2.05 -4.72 14.73
C ASP A 127 2.68 -3.34 14.53
N GLY A 128 3.08 -2.68 15.61
CA GLY A 128 3.74 -1.37 15.58
C GLY A 128 5.06 -1.36 14.81
N LEU A 129 5.67 -2.52 14.56
CA LEU A 129 6.87 -2.67 13.73
C LEU A 129 6.63 -2.25 12.27
N ALA A 130 5.39 -2.11 11.82
CA ALA A 130 5.05 -1.62 10.48
C ALA A 130 5.77 -0.29 10.15
N VAL A 131 5.89 0.62 11.12
CA VAL A 131 6.58 1.91 10.97
C VAL A 131 8.07 1.72 10.71
N ASP A 132 8.73 0.89 11.50
CA ASP A 132 10.17 0.66 11.37
C ASP A 132 10.52 -0.11 10.07
N VAL A 133 9.69 -1.06 9.69
CA VAL A 133 9.85 -1.80 8.43
C VAL A 133 9.68 -0.86 7.22
N ARG A 134 8.75 0.10 7.25
CA ARG A 134 8.62 1.12 6.20
C ARG A 134 9.85 2.01 6.10
N LYS A 135 10.47 2.37 7.23
CA LYS A 135 11.74 3.12 7.22
C LYS A 135 12.89 2.32 6.61
N LEU A 136 12.90 0.99 6.78
CA LEU A 136 13.86 0.14 6.09
C LEU A 136 13.56 0.06 4.58
N ALA A 137 12.30 -0.07 4.19
CA ALA A 137 11.88 -0.08 2.79
C ALA A 137 12.27 1.22 2.07
N LEU A 138 12.15 2.39 2.73
CA LEU A 138 12.60 3.68 2.19
C LEU A 138 14.09 3.70 1.85
N LYS A 139 14.94 3.01 2.61
CA LYS A 139 16.38 2.91 2.31
C LYS A 139 16.67 1.99 1.12
N SER A 140 15.81 1.02 0.87
CA SER A 140 15.99 0.05 -0.21
C SER A 140 15.39 0.53 -1.52
N ILE A 141 14.35 1.38 -1.50
CA ILE A 141 13.66 1.83 -2.71
C ILE A 141 14.58 2.64 -3.64
N ASP A 142 15.52 3.40 -3.08
CA ASP A 142 16.47 4.22 -3.83
C ASP A 142 17.46 3.38 -4.67
N CYS A 143 17.56 2.10 -4.38
CA CYS A 143 18.43 1.15 -5.09
C CYS A 143 17.65 0.29 -6.10
N VAL A 144 16.35 0.52 -6.27
CA VAL A 144 15.53 -0.21 -7.24
C VAL A 144 15.56 0.47 -8.59
N ASP A 145 16.16 -0.19 -9.57
CA ASP A 145 16.08 0.26 -10.96
C ASP A 145 14.69 -0.03 -11.52
N ALA A 146 13.99 1.02 -11.98
CA ALA A 146 12.71 0.87 -12.63
C ALA A 146 12.89 0.31 -14.05
N GLU A 147 12.06 -0.64 -14.44
CA GLU A 147 12.10 -1.29 -15.76
C GLU A 147 11.29 -0.51 -16.82
N SER A 148 10.47 0.46 -16.38
CA SER A 148 9.65 1.32 -17.24
C SER A 148 9.29 2.62 -16.52
N GLU A 149 8.85 3.64 -17.29
CA GLU A 149 8.31 4.90 -16.75
C GLU A 149 7.10 4.68 -15.85
N GLU A 150 6.23 3.73 -16.21
CA GLU A 150 5.08 3.36 -15.37
C GLU A 150 5.52 2.82 -14.01
N GLU A 151 6.55 1.99 -13.98
CA GLU A 151 7.10 1.47 -12.73
C GLU A 151 7.80 2.55 -11.91
N GLU A 152 8.53 3.46 -12.56
CA GLU A 152 9.15 4.60 -11.87
C GLU A 152 8.10 5.45 -11.15
N ASP A 153 7.00 5.74 -11.82
CA ASP A 153 5.87 6.45 -11.23
C ASP A 153 5.24 5.68 -10.07
N ASN A 154 5.05 4.36 -10.23
CA ASN A 154 4.51 3.51 -9.18
C ASN A 154 5.43 3.48 -7.94
N LEU A 155 6.74 3.44 -8.13
CA LEU A 155 7.70 3.54 -7.03
C LEU A 155 7.62 4.89 -6.32
N LYS A 156 7.39 6.00 -7.04
CA LYS A 156 7.15 7.32 -6.45
C LYS A 156 5.88 7.34 -5.58
N LEU A 157 4.77 6.75 -6.07
CA LEU A 157 3.52 6.63 -5.29
C LEU A 157 3.73 5.82 -4.00
N ILE A 158 4.41 4.69 -4.11
CA ILE A 158 4.73 3.84 -2.95
C ILE A 158 5.63 4.60 -1.97
N ARG A 159 6.66 5.32 -2.47
CA ARG A 159 7.56 6.11 -1.63
C ARG A 159 6.81 7.18 -0.84
N ALA A 160 5.87 7.88 -1.47
CA ALA A 160 5.03 8.87 -0.81
C ALA A 160 4.23 8.26 0.36
N ASP A 161 3.60 7.10 0.15
CA ASP A 161 2.88 6.38 1.21
C ASP A 161 3.82 5.88 2.31
N LEU A 162 4.99 5.34 1.95
CA LEU A 162 6.00 4.89 2.92
C LEU A 162 6.44 6.03 3.84
N LEU A 163 6.73 7.23 3.30
CA LEU A 163 7.09 8.41 4.07
C LEU A 163 5.94 8.80 5.02
N ARG A 164 4.73 8.94 4.49
CA ARG A 164 3.56 9.32 5.28
C ARG A 164 3.26 8.33 6.39
N ARG A 165 3.21 7.03 6.08
CA ARG A 165 2.85 5.98 7.04
C ARG A 165 3.99 5.58 7.98
N SER A 166 5.21 6.03 7.71
CA SER A 166 6.34 5.97 8.66
C SER A 166 6.53 7.25 9.48
N LEU A 167 5.54 8.15 9.46
CA LEU A 167 5.47 9.41 10.23
C LEU A 167 6.49 10.47 9.80
N GLN A 168 7.02 10.40 8.59
CA GLN A 168 7.98 11.34 8.01
C GLN A 168 7.23 12.37 7.14
N PHE A 169 6.26 13.06 7.74
CA PHE A 169 5.33 13.96 7.04
C PHE A 169 6.02 15.15 6.37
N ASP A 170 6.96 15.78 7.06
CA ASP A 170 7.66 16.96 6.53
C ASP A 170 8.54 16.58 5.32
N GLU A 171 9.15 15.40 5.37
CA GLU A 171 9.96 14.84 4.27
C GLU A 171 9.07 14.51 3.07
N MET A 172 7.92 13.87 3.31
CA MET A 172 6.91 13.60 2.28
C MET A 172 6.46 14.90 1.58
N ILE A 173 6.09 15.93 2.34
CA ILE A 173 5.65 17.21 1.77
C ILE A 173 6.80 17.87 0.99
N GLY A 174 8.01 17.87 1.55
CA GLY A 174 9.19 18.48 0.90
C GLY A 174 9.51 17.84 -0.44
N GLU A 175 9.39 16.49 -0.53
CA GLU A 175 9.74 15.74 -1.72
C GLU A 175 8.65 15.79 -2.80
N PHE A 176 7.36 15.76 -2.42
CA PHE A 176 6.27 15.54 -3.36
C PHE A 176 5.41 16.76 -3.72
N LYS A 177 5.55 17.90 -3.02
CA LYS A 177 4.72 19.09 -3.25
C LYS A 177 4.75 19.65 -4.68
N ASP A 178 5.85 19.43 -5.42
CA ASP A 178 6.06 19.94 -6.78
C ASP A 178 6.12 18.79 -7.80
N VAL A 179 5.80 17.55 -7.40
CA VAL A 179 5.79 16.39 -8.29
C VAL A 179 4.48 16.33 -9.07
N SER A 180 4.58 16.04 -10.37
CA SER A 180 3.43 15.81 -11.26
C SER A 180 3.69 14.63 -12.17
N PHE A 181 2.63 13.94 -12.55
CA PHE A 181 2.62 12.79 -13.45
C PHE A 181 1.83 13.12 -14.71
N GLU A 182 2.07 12.39 -15.79
CA GLU A 182 1.21 12.47 -16.99
C GLU A 182 -0.19 11.89 -16.73
N ASP A 183 -0.30 10.89 -15.84
CA ASP A 183 -1.54 10.26 -15.43
C ASP A 183 -2.26 11.10 -14.36
N GLU A 184 -3.50 11.50 -14.66
CA GLU A 184 -4.33 12.34 -13.79
C GLU A 184 -4.66 11.62 -12.45
N LEU A 185 -4.89 10.32 -12.49
CA LEU A 185 -5.16 9.54 -11.28
C LEU A 185 -3.93 9.53 -10.34
N LYS A 186 -2.72 9.42 -10.87
CA LYS A 186 -1.50 9.48 -10.06
C LYS A 186 -1.33 10.85 -9.40
N ASN A 187 -1.70 11.93 -10.10
CA ASN A 187 -1.72 13.28 -9.52
C ASN A 187 -2.73 13.37 -8.37
N ASP A 188 -3.92 12.81 -8.53
CA ASP A 188 -4.94 12.77 -7.48
C ASP A 188 -4.46 11.99 -6.25
N VAL A 189 -3.79 10.84 -6.46
CA VAL A 189 -3.18 10.03 -5.38
C VAL A 189 -2.17 10.87 -4.58
N ILE A 190 -1.25 11.57 -5.26
CA ILE A 190 -0.23 12.39 -4.59
C ILE A 190 -0.87 13.59 -3.88
N ALA A 191 -1.82 14.27 -4.51
CA ALA A 191 -2.53 15.39 -3.89
C ALA A 191 -3.23 14.95 -2.59
N PHE A 192 -3.91 13.81 -2.61
CA PHE A 192 -4.55 13.27 -1.42
C PHE A 192 -3.54 12.87 -0.34
N GLN A 193 -2.44 12.22 -0.72
CA GLN A 193 -1.38 11.87 0.23
C GLN A 193 -0.72 13.10 0.86
N LEU A 194 -0.54 14.20 0.10
CA LEU A 194 -0.06 15.49 0.63
C LEU A 194 -1.04 16.09 1.64
N GLU A 195 -2.33 16.06 1.35
CA GLU A 195 -3.36 16.52 2.27
C GLU A 195 -3.34 15.74 3.59
N LEU A 196 -3.23 14.41 3.51
CA LEU A 196 -3.10 13.54 4.68
C LEU A 196 -1.81 13.82 5.47
N ALA A 197 -0.69 14.07 4.78
CA ALA A 197 0.59 14.39 5.41
C ALA A 197 0.51 15.73 6.17
N VAL A 198 -0.15 16.75 5.61
CA VAL A 198 -0.39 18.04 6.29
C VAL A 198 -1.22 17.84 7.56
N LYS A 199 -2.20 16.95 7.52
CA LYS A 199 -3.03 16.55 8.67
C LYS A 199 -2.31 15.64 9.66
N LYS A 200 -1.07 15.20 9.35
CA LYS A 200 -0.31 14.17 10.09
C LYS A 200 -1.06 12.85 10.25
N ASP A 201 -1.80 12.49 9.22
CA ASP A 201 -2.56 11.25 9.15
C ASP A 201 -1.73 10.15 8.49
N SER A 202 -1.43 9.09 9.25
CA SER A 202 -0.68 7.91 8.81
C SER A 202 -1.56 6.68 8.57
N ALA A 203 -2.89 6.83 8.57
CA ALA A 203 -3.81 5.72 8.34
C ALA A 203 -3.68 5.14 6.93
N CYS A 204 -4.13 3.89 6.77
CA CYS A 204 -4.21 3.23 5.48
C CYS A 204 -5.46 3.72 4.75
N TYR A 205 -5.28 4.11 3.49
CA TYR A 205 -6.35 4.52 2.59
C TYR A 205 -6.22 3.77 1.26
N THR A 206 -7.35 3.62 0.59
CA THR A 206 -7.44 3.05 -0.76
C THR A 206 -7.58 4.16 -1.79
N MET A 207 -7.43 3.84 -3.07
CA MET A 207 -7.72 4.80 -4.16
C MET A 207 -9.22 5.17 -4.23
N GLU A 208 -10.11 4.41 -3.58
CA GLU A 208 -11.54 4.76 -3.48
C GLU A 208 -11.78 5.94 -2.55
N ASP A 209 -10.90 6.12 -1.55
CA ASP A 209 -11.00 7.19 -0.55
C ASP A 209 -10.54 8.56 -1.08
N ILE A 210 -9.97 8.61 -2.30
CA ILE A 210 -9.54 9.86 -2.93
C ILE A 210 -10.76 10.75 -3.17
N PRO A 211 -10.76 11.99 -2.65
CA PRO A 211 -11.87 12.91 -2.84
C PRO A 211 -12.14 13.17 -4.32
N LYS A 212 -13.33 12.81 -4.79
CA LYS A 212 -13.73 13.09 -6.17
C LYS A 212 -14.06 14.57 -6.29
N GLN A 213 -13.32 15.28 -7.13
CA GLN A 213 -13.67 16.66 -7.43
C GLN A 213 -14.90 16.69 -8.35
N VAL A 214 -15.94 17.36 -7.90
CA VAL A 214 -17.12 17.62 -8.71
C VAL A 214 -17.10 19.10 -9.13
N THR A 215 -16.98 19.36 -10.42
CA THR A 215 -17.07 20.73 -10.94
C THR A 215 -18.54 21.11 -11.12
N VAL A 216 -18.99 22.11 -10.37
CA VAL A 216 -20.32 22.67 -10.51
C VAL A 216 -20.26 23.99 -11.25
N THR A 217 -20.86 24.05 -12.43
CA THR A 217 -20.95 25.31 -13.19
C THR A 217 -22.17 26.10 -12.71
N LEU A 218 -21.94 27.25 -12.12
CA LEU A 218 -22.98 28.13 -11.64
C LEU A 218 -23.39 29.13 -12.73
N THR A 219 -24.69 29.33 -12.95
CA THR A 219 -25.18 30.45 -13.77
C THR A 219 -24.81 31.78 -13.10
N GLY A 220 -24.61 32.84 -13.89
CA GLY A 220 -24.23 34.15 -13.36
C GLY A 220 -25.22 34.72 -12.31
N GLU A 221 -26.50 34.35 -12.40
CA GLU A 221 -27.52 34.75 -11.41
C GLU A 221 -27.39 33.97 -10.10
N LEU A 222 -27.17 32.64 -10.20
CA LEU A 222 -26.97 31.80 -9.01
C LEU A 222 -25.66 32.17 -8.29
N HIS A 223 -24.60 32.42 -9.05
CA HIS A 223 -23.29 32.86 -8.52
C HIS A 223 -23.46 34.16 -7.68
N LYS A 224 -24.22 35.17 -8.20
CA LYS A 224 -24.47 36.40 -7.45
C LYS A 224 -25.25 36.15 -6.15
N LYS A 225 -26.26 35.27 -6.17
CA LYS A 225 -27.02 34.93 -4.97
C LYS A 225 -26.16 34.24 -3.91
N LEU A 226 -25.31 33.30 -4.33
CA LEU A 226 -24.44 32.58 -3.41
C LEU A 226 -23.35 33.49 -2.81
N ASN A 227 -22.77 34.40 -3.60
CA ASN A 227 -21.85 35.42 -3.07
C ASN A 227 -22.51 36.32 -2.02
N LEU A 228 -23.74 36.77 -2.25
CA LEU A 228 -24.46 37.57 -1.28
C LEU A 228 -24.70 36.78 0.03
N ILE A 229 -25.04 35.52 -0.05
CA ILE A 229 -25.16 34.63 1.13
C ILE A 229 -23.82 34.52 1.85
N GLY A 230 -22.73 34.36 1.11
CA GLY A 230 -21.37 34.33 1.66
C GLY A 230 -21.00 35.59 2.42
N GLU A 231 -21.27 36.77 1.84
CA GLU A 231 -21.06 38.06 2.49
C GLU A 231 -21.85 38.19 3.80
N ILE A 232 -23.13 37.74 3.79
CA ILE A 232 -24.02 37.80 4.99
C ILE A 232 -23.51 36.84 6.08
N LYS A 233 -23.03 35.65 5.70
CA LYS A 233 -22.58 34.60 6.64
C LYS A 233 -21.09 34.71 7.02
N GLY A 234 -20.31 35.54 6.34
CA GLY A 234 -18.84 35.63 6.49
C GLY A 234 -18.11 34.38 5.95
N LEU A 235 -18.68 33.74 4.93
CA LEU A 235 -18.18 32.51 4.30
C LEU A 235 -17.75 32.79 2.86
N SER A 236 -16.78 32.04 2.37
CA SER A 236 -16.42 32.03 0.94
C SER A 236 -17.52 31.36 0.11
N LEU A 237 -17.51 31.60 -1.20
CA LEU A 237 -18.45 30.96 -2.13
C LEU A 237 -18.43 29.43 -2.03
N VAL A 238 -17.24 28.84 -1.90
CA VAL A 238 -17.06 27.39 -1.77
C VAL A 238 -17.71 26.88 -0.48
N GLU A 239 -17.41 27.51 0.66
CA GLU A 239 -18.00 27.12 1.95
C GLU A 239 -19.52 27.25 1.98
N VAL A 240 -20.08 28.24 1.27
CA VAL A 240 -21.54 28.38 1.12
C VAL A 240 -22.12 27.21 0.33
N VAL A 241 -21.49 26.84 -0.79
CA VAL A 241 -21.94 25.72 -1.64
C VAL A 241 -21.82 24.41 -0.89
N GLU A 242 -20.70 24.17 -0.23
CA GLU A 242 -20.47 22.95 0.58
C GLU A 242 -21.48 22.84 1.73
N SER A 243 -21.74 23.94 2.46
CA SER A 243 -22.74 23.96 3.53
C SER A 243 -24.14 23.62 3.01
N MET A 244 -24.52 24.19 1.87
CA MET A 244 -25.85 23.94 1.27
C MET A 244 -26.00 22.52 0.74
N ILE A 245 -24.94 21.95 0.15
CA ILE A 245 -24.94 20.57 -0.32
C ILE A 245 -25.02 19.60 0.86
N SER A 246 -24.22 19.82 1.91
CA SER A 246 -24.23 18.98 3.13
C SER A 246 -25.59 19.02 3.81
N GLU A 247 -26.17 20.23 4.03
CA GLU A 247 -27.48 20.40 4.64
C GLU A 247 -28.58 19.67 3.83
N LYS A 248 -28.48 19.72 2.49
CA LYS A 248 -29.47 19.05 1.62
C LYS A 248 -29.26 17.53 1.56
N ALA A 249 -28.03 17.06 1.61
CA ALA A 249 -27.71 15.65 1.68
C ALA A 249 -28.22 15.01 2.98
N ASP A 250 -28.07 15.71 4.11
CA ASP A 250 -28.57 15.24 5.42
C ASP A 250 -30.11 15.21 5.49
N GLU A 251 -30.80 16.09 4.74
CA GLU A 251 -32.27 16.12 4.65
C GLU A 251 -32.86 15.06 3.71
N THR A 252 -32.05 14.45 2.83
CA THR A 252 -32.52 13.57 1.76
C THR A 252 -32.36 12.10 2.14
N ASP A 253 -33.47 11.36 2.23
CA ASP A 253 -33.42 9.90 2.42
C ASP A 253 -32.79 9.24 1.18
N PRO A 254 -31.67 8.47 1.34
CA PRO A 254 -31.05 7.74 0.24
C PRO A 254 -32.00 6.81 -0.53
N ALA A 255 -33.02 6.25 0.14
CA ALA A 255 -34.02 5.40 -0.49
C ALA A 255 -34.98 6.20 -1.41
N GLU A 256 -35.26 7.44 -1.06
CA GLU A 256 -36.11 8.34 -1.88
C GLU A 256 -35.36 8.82 -3.14
N LEU A 257 -34.03 9.08 -2.98
CA LEU A 257 -33.15 9.41 -4.10
C LEU A 257 -33.04 8.25 -5.11
N MET A 258 -32.89 7.03 -4.65
CA MET A 258 -32.82 5.84 -5.50
C MET A 258 -34.13 5.60 -6.25
N ASN A 259 -35.27 5.79 -5.61
CA ASN A 259 -36.58 5.67 -6.26
C ASN A 259 -36.83 6.76 -7.34
N ASN A 260 -36.29 7.98 -7.14
CA ASN A 260 -36.40 9.06 -8.12
C ASN A 260 -35.45 8.93 -9.32
N LEU A 261 -34.33 8.17 -9.19
CA LEU A 261 -33.37 7.95 -10.26
C LEU A 261 -33.65 6.71 -11.10
N PHE A 262 -34.33 5.70 -10.53
CA PHE A 262 -34.53 4.39 -11.15
C PHE A 262 -36.00 3.91 -11.16
N GLY A 263 -36.95 4.75 -10.76
CA GLY A 263 -38.40 4.50 -10.77
C GLY A 263 -39.10 4.80 -12.08
#